data_13dc82fb04de38e733f1bf3696dbe438
#
_entry.id   13dc82fb04de38e733f1bf3696dbe438
#
_cell.length_a   1.000
_cell.length_b   1.000
_cell.length_c   1.000
_cell.angle_alpha   90.00
_cell.angle_beta   90.00
_cell.angle_gamma   90.00
#
_symmetry.space_group_name_H-M   'P 1'
#
loop_
_entity.id
_entity.type
_entity.pdbx_description
1 polymer ?
#
loop_
_entity_poly.entity_id
_entity_poly.type
_entity_poly.pdbx_seq_one_letter_code
_entity_poly.pdbx_strand_id
1 'polypeptide(L)'
;KSINRDYIKYDATIQNMINHRKQMQEDLVKALENNEFMMYFQPQYDVLENRIAGFESLIRWNNPKYINISPQEYIELAEKNGLIIEIGNFIVKDVFKNAKLFEPYGIAISINVSPAQLFQAGFVGFLLEEFEKNKLKPGSIAVEITETFLMENFSVVIEKLNILRNHGFRIHLDDFGTGYSSLSVLYEIPANVVKIDKSFTDKVMVDNKGEFVSQMGKFIRAAKEEIVVEGIETEEQRQFLESHGFEYGQGYLFDR
;
A
#
# COMPACT_ATOMS: atom_id res chain seq x y z
N LYS A 1 29.56 -28.27 -21.16
CA LYS A 1 28.48 -27.41 -20.65
C LYS A 1 27.52 -28.27 -19.84
N SER A 2 27.74 -28.33 -18.50
CA SER A 2 26.84 -29.03 -17.57
C SER A 2 25.60 -28.15 -17.36
N ILE A 3 24.45 -28.65 -17.75
CA ILE A 3 23.15 -28.08 -17.42
C ILE A 3 22.93 -28.45 -15.94
N ASN A 4 23.16 -27.50 -15.03
CA ASN A 4 22.73 -27.63 -13.64
C ASN A 4 21.20 -27.60 -13.63
N ARG A 5 20.57 -28.76 -13.58
CA ARG A 5 19.14 -28.89 -13.28
C ARG A 5 19.05 -28.99 -11.77
N ASP A 6 18.63 -27.90 -11.12
CA ASP A 6 18.27 -27.94 -9.72
C ASP A 6 17.05 -28.85 -9.53
N TYR A 7 17.30 -30.07 -9.11
CA TYR A 7 16.24 -31.00 -8.71
C TYR A 7 15.82 -30.65 -7.29
N ILE A 8 14.65 -30.04 -7.16
CA ILE A 8 13.99 -29.91 -5.86
C ILE A 8 13.50 -31.30 -5.48
N LYS A 9 14.08 -31.87 -4.42
CA LYS A 9 13.65 -33.17 -3.91
C LYS A 9 12.27 -33.00 -3.29
N TYR A 10 11.26 -33.64 -3.91
CA TYR A 10 9.91 -33.64 -3.38
C TYR A 10 9.91 -34.36 -2.03
N ASP A 11 9.55 -33.69 -0.98
CA ASP A 11 9.45 -34.23 0.38
C ASP A 11 8.10 -33.89 1.01
N ALA A 12 7.86 -34.42 2.21
CA ALA A 12 6.62 -34.19 2.95
C ALA A 12 6.39 -32.71 3.28
N THR A 13 7.44 -31.91 3.41
CA THR A 13 7.36 -30.47 3.70
C THR A 13 6.74 -29.72 2.53
N ILE A 14 7.20 -29.99 1.32
CA ILE A 14 6.66 -29.38 0.09
C ILE A 14 5.19 -29.77 -0.09
N GLN A 15 4.86 -31.05 0.14
CA GLN A 15 3.47 -31.50 0.05
C GLN A 15 2.56 -30.79 1.07
N ASN A 16 3.04 -30.60 2.30
CA ASN A 16 2.30 -29.89 3.33
C ASN A 16 2.08 -28.40 2.96
N MET A 17 3.10 -27.74 2.39
CA MET A 17 2.97 -26.36 1.90
C MET A 17 1.94 -26.25 0.78
N ILE A 18 1.95 -27.18 -0.18
CA ILE A 18 0.96 -27.22 -1.27
C ILE A 18 -0.45 -27.41 -0.71
N ASN A 19 -0.62 -28.37 0.20
CA ASN A 19 -1.92 -28.66 0.82
C ASN A 19 -2.42 -27.44 1.64
N HIS A 20 -1.52 -26.78 2.38
CA HIS A 20 -1.86 -25.59 3.16
C HIS A 20 -2.34 -24.44 2.25
N ARG A 21 -1.61 -24.15 1.17
CA ARG A 21 -2.00 -23.11 0.20
C ARG A 21 -3.34 -23.43 -0.49
N LYS A 22 -3.55 -24.70 -0.85
CA LYS A 22 -4.83 -25.12 -1.43
C LYS A 22 -5.98 -24.94 -0.45
N GLN A 23 -5.80 -25.34 0.81
CA GLN A 23 -6.81 -25.14 1.85
C GLN A 23 -7.08 -23.65 2.11
N MET A 24 -6.03 -22.84 2.17
CA MET A 24 -6.15 -21.39 2.32
C MET A 24 -6.95 -20.77 1.16
N GLN A 25 -6.72 -21.21 -0.08
CA GLN A 25 -7.48 -20.76 -1.24
C GLN A 25 -8.98 -21.11 -1.12
N GLU A 26 -9.31 -22.34 -0.72
CA GLU A 26 -10.69 -22.77 -0.51
C GLU A 26 -11.38 -21.99 0.62
N ASP A 27 -10.63 -21.67 1.69
CA ASP A 27 -11.14 -20.90 2.83
C ASP A 27 -11.29 -19.40 2.46
N LEU A 28 -10.40 -18.83 1.62
CA LEU A 28 -10.51 -17.46 1.10
C LEU A 28 -11.80 -17.21 0.31
N VAL A 29 -12.21 -18.18 -0.52
CA VAL A 29 -13.49 -18.10 -1.25
C VAL A 29 -14.67 -17.92 -0.30
N LYS A 30 -14.65 -18.63 0.83
CA LYS A 30 -15.70 -18.57 1.85
C LYS A 30 -15.60 -17.36 2.77
N ALA A 31 -14.41 -16.78 2.88
CA ALA A 31 -14.15 -15.69 3.83
C ALA A 31 -15.02 -14.45 3.59
N LEU A 32 -15.29 -14.12 2.30
CA LEU A 32 -16.20 -13.03 1.94
C LEU A 32 -17.65 -13.34 2.35
N GLU A 33 -18.14 -14.54 2.08
CA GLU A 33 -19.49 -14.97 2.43
C GLU A 33 -19.70 -15.00 3.96
N ASN A 34 -18.67 -15.41 4.69
CA ASN A 34 -18.68 -15.53 6.14
C ASN A 34 -18.38 -14.21 6.87
N ASN A 35 -18.13 -13.10 6.16
CA ASN A 35 -17.71 -11.80 6.73
C ASN A 35 -16.46 -11.92 7.62
N GLU A 36 -15.48 -12.70 7.18
CA GLU A 36 -14.23 -12.91 7.92
C GLU A 36 -13.20 -11.79 7.67
N PHE A 37 -13.41 -10.91 6.69
CA PHE A 37 -12.55 -9.76 6.45
C PHE A 37 -12.98 -8.53 7.23
N MET A 38 -11.99 -7.78 7.70
CA MET A 38 -12.18 -6.48 8.35
C MET A 38 -11.08 -5.52 7.93
N MET A 39 -11.37 -4.21 8.02
CA MET A 39 -10.39 -3.18 7.72
C MET A 39 -9.80 -2.61 9.00
N TYR A 40 -8.47 -2.54 9.05
CA TYR A 40 -7.73 -1.77 10.05
C TYR A 40 -7.26 -0.48 9.39
N PHE A 41 -7.11 0.58 10.19
CA PHE A 41 -6.71 1.89 9.72
C PHE A 41 -5.45 2.30 10.48
N GLN A 42 -4.28 2.17 9.82
CA GLN A 42 -3.01 2.55 10.41
C GLN A 42 -2.78 4.05 10.23
N PRO A 43 -2.49 4.81 11.30
CA PRO A 43 -2.32 6.25 11.19
C PRO A 43 -1.02 6.62 10.47
N GLN A 44 -1.14 7.60 9.59
CA GLN A 44 -0.05 8.39 9.06
C GLN A 44 0.04 9.66 9.90
N TYR A 45 1.16 9.90 10.52
CA TYR A 45 1.33 10.90 11.56
C TYR A 45 2.14 12.09 11.06
N ASP A 46 1.60 13.29 11.23
CA ASP A 46 2.34 14.54 11.05
C ASP A 46 3.21 14.74 12.30
N VAL A 47 4.52 14.51 12.14
CA VAL A 47 5.46 14.52 13.27
C VAL A 47 5.75 15.95 13.76
N LEU A 48 5.57 16.96 12.89
CA LEU A 48 5.80 18.38 13.23
C LEU A 48 4.61 18.96 13.98
N GLU A 49 3.39 18.66 13.53
CA GLU A 49 2.15 19.16 14.11
C GLU A 49 1.59 18.25 15.22
N ASN A 50 2.22 17.09 15.43
CA ASN A 50 1.83 16.08 16.44
C ASN A 50 0.35 15.68 16.32
N ARG A 51 -0.10 15.31 15.10
CA ARG A 51 -1.48 14.95 14.80
C ARG A 51 -1.55 13.88 13.70
N ILE A 52 -2.68 13.19 13.63
CA ILE A 52 -2.96 12.26 12.52
C ILE A 52 -3.22 13.08 11.25
N ALA A 53 -2.52 12.74 10.16
CA ALA A 53 -2.64 13.37 8.85
C ALA A 53 -3.44 12.51 7.87
N GLY A 54 -3.39 11.18 8.01
CA GLY A 54 -4.06 10.22 7.14
C GLY A 54 -4.19 8.86 7.80
N PHE A 55 -4.83 7.95 7.10
CA PHE A 55 -4.83 6.53 7.44
C PHE A 55 -4.54 5.68 6.21
N GLU A 56 -3.76 4.63 6.41
CA GLU A 56 -3.70 3.53 5.46
C GLU A 56 -4.69 2.44 5.86
N SER A 57 -5.52 2.00 4.92
CA SER A 57 -6.45 0.92 5.15
C SER A 57 -5.80 -0.43 4.86
N LEU A 58 -5.79 -1.29 5.85
CA LEU A 58 -5.13 -2.58 5.82
C LEU A 58 -6.14 -3.70 6.08
N ILE A 59 -6.32 -4.58 5.11
CA ILE A 59 -7.21 -5.73 5.27
C ILE A 59 -6.65 -6.71 6.30
N ARG A 60 -7.53 -7.28 7.12
CA ARG A 60 -7.23 -8.35 8.07
C ARG A 60 -8.22 -9.50 7.88
N TRP A 61 -7.70 -10.71 7.88
CA TRP A 61 -8.51 -11.93 7.81
C TRP A 61 -8.71 -12.49 9.20
N ASN A 62 -9.88 -12.30 9.76
CA ASN A 62 -10.26 -12.78 11.10
C ASN A 62 -10.70 -14.24 11.06
N ASN A 63 -9.75 -15.12 10.78
CA ASN A 63 -9.97 -16.56 10.80
C ASN A 63 -8.95 -17.22 11.74
N PRO A 64 -9.39 -18.01 12.74
CA PRO A 64 -8.49 -18.63 13.73
C PRO A 64 -7.36 -19.48 13.13
N LYS A 65 -7.56 -20.08 11.95
CA LYS A 65 -6.53 -20.85 11.27
C LYS A 65 -5.41 -19.99 10.69
N TYR A 66 -5.71 -18.71 10.36
CA TYR A 66 -4.86 -17.83 9.57
C TYR A 66 -4.46 -16.55 10.33
N ILE A 67 -4.78 -16.46 11.62
CA ILE A 67 -4.51 -15.26 12.44
C ILE A 67 -3.03 -14.86 12.50
N ASN A 68 -2.13 -15.83 12.30
CA ASN A 68 -0.67 -15.60 12.31
C ASN A 68 -0.09 -15.51 10.88
N ILE A 69 -0.92 -15.59 9.84
CA ILE A 69 -0.48 -15.46 8.46
C ILE A 69 -0.40 -13.97 8.10
N SER A 70 0.68 -13.56 7.44
CA SER A 70 0.81 -12.19 7.00
C SER A 70 -0.24 -11.83 5.95
N PRO A 71 -0.78 -10.61 5.94
CA PRO A 71 -1.68 -10.15 4.88
C PRO A 71 -1.11 -10.36 3.48
N GLN A 72 0.19 -10.14 3.30
CA GLN A 72 0.86 -10.35 2.02
C GLN A 72 0.66 -11.77 1.47
N GLU A 73 0.75 -12.80 2.32
CA GLU A 73 0.66 -14.19 1.87
C GLU A 73 -0.72 -14.54 1.29
N TYR A 74 -1.81 -14.14 1.95
CA TYR A 74 -3.15 -14.43 1.43
C TYR A 74 -3.56 -13.45 0.31
N ILE A 75 -3.04 -12.23 0.27
CA ILE A 75 -3.27 -11.30 -0.84
C ILE A 75 -2.58 -11.80 -2.12
N GLU A 76 -1.30 -12.23 -2.04
CA GLU A 76 -0.63 -12.85 -3.19
C GLU A 76 -1.37 -14.09 -3.70
N LEU A 77 -1.94 -14.89 -2.79
CA LEU A 77 -2.74 -16.04 -3.17
C LEU A 77 -4.05 -15.61 -3.86
N ALA A 78 -4.71 -14.58 -3.35
CA ALA A 78 -5.92 -14.01 -3.94
C ALA A 78 -5.66 -13.44 -5.35
N GLU A 79 -4.53 -12.77 -5.55
CA GLU A 79 -4.12 -12.26 -6.87
C GLU A 79 -3.93 -13.40 -7.88
N LYS A 80 -3.17 -14.43 -7.51
CA LYS A 80 -2.90 -15.60 -8.37
C LYS A 80 -4.16 -16.34 -8.79
N ASN A 81 -5.22 -16.28 -8.00
CA ASN A 81 -6.49 -16.99 -8.24
C ASN A 81 -7.64 -16.06 -8.68
N GLY A 82 -7.38 -14.76 -8.85
CA GLY A 82 -8.37 -13.77 -9.26
C GLY A 82 -9.36 -13.33 -8.16
N LEU A 83 -9.27 -13.89 -6.95
CA LEU A 83 -10.11 -13.53 -5.80
C LEU A 83 -9.88 -12.10 -5.31
N ILE A 84 -8.73 -11.52 -5.65
CA ILE A 84 -8.38 -10.14 -5.30
C ILE A 84 -9.41 -9.12 -5.82
N ILE A 85 -10.14 -9.46 -6.89
CA ILE A 85 -11.17 -8.59 -7.44
C ILE A 85 -12.35 -8.45 -6.47
N GLU A 86 -12.85 -9.57 -5.95
CA GLU A 86 -13.98 -9.59 -5.01
C GLU A 86 -13.57 -9.01 -3.65
N ILE A 87 -12.37 -9.38 -3.16
CA ILE A 87 -11.79 -8.82 -1.95
C ILE A 87 -11.62 -7.31 -2.09
N GLY A 88 -11.11 -6.83 -3.22
CA GLY A 88 -10.94 -5.41 -3.48
C GLY A 88 -12.28 -4.65 -3.55
N ASN A 89 -13.32 -5.26 -4.12
CA ASN A 89 -14.65 -4.67 -4.10
C ASN A 89 -15.20 -4.53 -2.66
N PHE A 90 -14.91 -5.50 -1.78
CA PHE A 90 -15.22 -5.40 -0.37
C PHE A 90 -14.44 -4.23 0.28
N ILE A 91 -13.11 -4.17 0.07
CA ILE A 91 -12.24 -3.11 0.62
C ILE A 91 -12.77 -1.73 0.23
N VAL A 92 -13.02 -1.49 -1.07
CA VAL A 92 -13.50 -0.20 -1.58
C VAL A 92 -14.81 0.20 -0.91
N LYS A 93 -15.79 -0.70 -0.84
CA LYS A 93 -17.08 -0.40 -0.23
C LYS A 93 -16.98 -0.08 1.26
N ASP A 94 -16.18 -0.85 1.99
CA ASP A 94 -16.03 -0.65 3.44
C ASP A 94 -15.24 0.63 3.74
N VAL A 95 -14.11 0.85 3.06
CA VAL A 95 -13.27 2.03 3.26
C VAL A 95 -14.01 3.30 2.87
N PHE A 96 -14.70 3.33 1.72
CA PHE A 96 -15.38 4.55 1.27
C PHE A 96 -16.56 4.93 2.18
N LYS A 97 -17.25 3.94 2.73
CA LYS A 97 -18.26 4.18 3.77
C LYS A 97 -17.63 4.79 5.03
N ASN A 98 -16.48 4.28 5.47
CA ASN A 98 -15.81 4.75 6.67
C ASN A 98 -15.13 6.12 6.44
N ALA A 99 -14.61 6.40 5.26
CA ALA A 99 -13.95 7.67 4.92
C ALA A 99 -14.82 8.89 5.23
N LYS A 100 -16.14 8.75 5.11
CA LYS A 100 -17.09 9.81 5.44
C LYS A 100 -16.99 10.32 6.87
N LEU A 101 -16.59 9.46 7.80
CA LEU A 101 -16.43 9.79 9.21
C LEU A 101 -15.21 10.71 9.46
N PHE A 102 -14.21 10.65 8.61
CA PHE A 102 -12.94 11.37 8.73
C PHE A 102 -12.89 12.66 7.92
N GLU A 103 -13.81 12.86 6.96
CA GLU A 103 -13.88 14.09 6.17
C GLU A 103 -13.93 15.40 6.99
N PRO A 104 -14.68 15.48 8.13
CA PRO A 104 -14.72 16.70 8.92
C PRO A 104 -13.35 17.11 9.49
N TYR A 105 -12.44 16.17 9.61
CA TYR A 105 -11.09 16.36 10.13
C TYR A 105 -10.06 16.61 9.04
N GLY A 106 -10.46 16.56 7.75
CA GLY A 106 -9.54 16.69 6.63
C GLY A 106 -8.58 15.52 6.46
N ILE A 107 -8.92 14.35 7.02
CA ILE A 107 -8.11 13.14 7.01
C ILE A 107 -8.50 12.29 5.81
N ALA A 108 -7.51 11.93 4.98
CA ALA A 108 -7.65 11.01 3.88
C ALA A 108 -7.46 9.55 4.33
N ILE A 109 -8.11 8.61 3.66
CA ILE A 109 -7.82 7.18 3.80
C ILE A 109 -7.28 6.65 2.49
N SER A 110 -6.17 5.93 2.54
CA SER A 110 -5.62 5.25 1.37
C SER A 110 -6.06 3.79 1.29
N ILE A 111 -6.19 3.32 0.05
CA ILE A 111 -6.44 1.92 -0.31
C ILE A 111 -5.31 1.41 -1.20
N ASN A 112 -4.81 0.23 -0.89
CA ASN A 112 -3.88 -0.50 -1.74
C ASN A 112 -4.61 -1.09 -2.95
N VAL A 113 -4.13 -0.83 -4.16
CA VAL A 113 -4.72 -1.32 -5.40
C VAL A 113 -3.72 -2.21 -6.14
N SER A 114 -4.12 -3.48 -6.33
CA SER A 114 -3.29 -4.45 -7.03
C SER A 114 -3.31 -4.25 -8.55
N PRO A 115 -2.27 -4.74 -9.25
CA PRO A 115 -2.24 -4.76 -10.72
C PRO A 115 -3.49 -5.38 -11.33
N ALA A 116 -3.91 -6.54 -10.83
CA ALA A 116 -5.07 -7.28 -11.33
C ALA A 116 -6.36 -6.45 -11.27
N GLN A 117 -6.54 -5.69 -10.18
CA GLN A 117 -7.69 -4.79 -10.03
C GLN A 117 -7.62 -3.61 -10.98
N LEU A 118 -6.47 -2.92 -11.03
CA LEU A 118 -6.36 -1.72 -11.88
C LEU A 118 -6.54 -2.06 -13.37
N PHE A 119 -6.13 -3.26 -13.81
CA PHE A 119 -6.33 -3.71 -15.19
C PHE A 119 -7.71 -4.28 -15.48
N GLN A 120 -8.49 -4.61 -14.47
CA GLN A 120 -9.85 -5.09 -14.69
C GLN A 120 -10.69 -4.03 -15.42
N ALA A 121 -11.42 -4.47 -16.44
CA ALA A 121 -12.35 -3.59 -17.13
C ALA A 121 -13.43 -3.07 -16.17
N GLY A 122 -13.64 -1.74 -16.15
CA GLY A 122 -14.64 -1.11 -15.30
C GLY A 122 -14.20 -0.80 -13.86
N PHE A 123 -13.01 -1.22 -13.40
CA PHE A 123 -12.58 -0.97 -12.02
C PHE A 123 -12.49 0.53 -11.68
N VAL A 124 -11.92 1.35 -12.57
CA VAL A 124 -11.89 2.81 -12.39
C VAL A 124 -13.33 3.36 -12.30
N GLY A 125 -14.22 2.91 -13.18
CA GLY A 125 -15.65 3.29 -13.12
C GLY A 125 -16.28 2.91 -11.78
N PHE A 126 -16.01 1.71 -11.27
CA PHE A 126 -16.50 1.26 -9.97
C PHE A 126 -16.00 2.14 -8.81
N LEU A 127 -14.71 2.56 -8.83
CA LEU A 127 -14.19 3.50 -7.84
C LEU A 127 -14.95 4.84 -7.89
N LEU A 128 -15.19 5.37 -9.08
CA LEU A 128 -15.90 6.63 -9.26
C LEU A 128 -17.36 6.53 -8.80
N GLU A 129 -18.04 5.44 -9.13
CA GLU A 129 -19.42 5.18 -8.67
C GLU A 129 -19.52 5.11 -7.15
N GLU A 130 -18.63 4.36 -6.48
CA GLU A 130 -18.64 4.27 -5.02
C GLU A 130 -18.24 5.62 -4.37
N PHE A 131 -17.36 6.40 -4.99
CA PHE A 131 -17.00 7.74 -4.52
C PHE A 131 -18.21 8.69 -4.54
N GLU A 132 -18.94 8.73 -5.65
CA GLU A 132 -20.16 9.54 -5.81
C GLU A 132 -21.30 9.06 -4.89
N LYS A 133 -21.51 7.74 -4.82
CA LYS A 133 -22.55 7.12 -3.99
C LYS A 133 -22.39 7.48 -2.51
N ASN A 134 -21.14 7.49 -2.01
CA ASN A 134 -20.84 7.88 -0.63
C ASN A 134 -20.74 9.40 -0.46
N LYS A 135 -20.90 10.20 -1.52
CA LYS A 135 -20.80 11.68 -1.52
C LYS A 135 -19.50 12.15 -0.86
N LEU A 136 -18.40 11.53 -1.25
CA LEU A 136 -17.08 11.83 -0.71
C LEU A 136 -16.53 13.13 -1.29
N LYS A 137 -15.73 13.84 -0.51
CA LYS A 137 -15.07 15.08 -0.96
C LYS A 137 -13.77 14.76 -1.69
N PRO A 138 -13.37 15.61 -2.66
CA PRO A 138 -12.03 15.52 -3.23
C PRO A 138 -10.96 15.49 -2.13
N GLY A 139 -9.99 14.59 -2.27
CA GLY A 139 -8.90 14.40 -1.34
C GLY A 139 -9.19 13.47 -0.15
N SER A 140 -10.42 12.94 0.01
CA SER A 140 -10.75 12.03 1.12
C SER A 140 -10.30 10.58 0.91
N ILE A 141 -10.06 10.19 -0.35
CA ILE A 141 -9.54 8.86 -0.71
C ILE A 141 -8.22 9.00 -1.45
N ALA A 142 -7.25 8.17 -1.09
CA ALA A 142 -6.03 7.97 -1.83
C ALA A 142 -5.97 6.54 -2.40
N VAL A 143 -5.40 6.41 -3.59
CA VAL A 143 -5.09 5.11 -4.21
C VAL A 143 -3.58 4.91 -4.12
N GLU A 144 -3.17 3.81 -3.48
CA GLU A 144 -1.76 3.42 -3.36
C GLU A 144 -1.42 2.37 -4.41
N ILE A 145 -0.31 2.59 -5.10
CA ILE A 145 0.28 1.66 -6.07
C ILE A 145 1.76 1.53 -5.80
N THR A 146 2.30 0.32 -5.94
CA THR A 146 3.74 0.10 -5.76
C THR A 146 4.54 0.62 -6.95
N GLU A 147 5.78 1.03 -6.68
CA GLU A 147 6.73 1.46 -7.69
C GLU A 147 6.94 0.40 -8.78
N THR A 148 7.14 -0.86 -8.40
CA THR A 148 7.39 -1.97 -9.34
C THR A 148 6.24 -2.13 -10.34
N PHE A 149 5.00 -2.11 -9.85
CA PHE A 149 3.83 -2.22 -10.71
C PHE A 149 3.72 -1.07 -11.72
N LEU A 150 3.96 0.15 -11.25
CA LEU A 150 3.97 1.33 -12.11
C LEU A 150 4.97 1.18 -13.25
N MET A 151 6.20 0.74 -12.95
CA MET A 151 7.28 0.63 -13.94
C MET A 151 7.01 -0.40 -15.03
N GLU A 152 6.38 -1.51 -14.69
CA GLU A 152 6.07 -2.58 -15.64
C GLU A 152 5.02 -2.17 -16.69
N ASN A 153 4.13 -1.20 -16.36
CA ASN A 153 2.96 -0.89 -17.17
C ASN A 153 2.69 0.62 -17.28
N PHE A 154 3.73 1.42 -17.31
CA PHE A 154 3.74 2.86 -17.07
C PHE A 154 2.62 3.62 -17.79
N SER A 155 2.54 3.53 -19.12
CA SER A 155 1.60 4.36 -19.92
C SER A 155 0.14 4.12 -19.57
N VAL A 156 -0.26 2.85 -19.39
CA VAL A 156 -1.64 2.48 -19.10
C VAL A 156 -2.01 2.84 -17.66
N VAL A 157 -1.08 2.67 -16.73
CA VAL A 157 -1.28 3.01 -15.32
C VAL A 157 -1.44 4.52 -15.17
N ILE A 158 -0.54 5.31 -15.76
CA ILE A 158 -0.61 6.79 -15.72
C ILE A 158 -1.94 7.33 -16.25
N GLU A 159 -2.45 6.78 -17.36
CA GLU A 159 -3.76 7.18 -17.89
C GLU A 159 -4.87 6.99 -16.84
N LYS A 160 -4.93 5.81 -16.20
CA LYS A 160 -5.94 5.50 -15.19
C LYS A 160 -5.79 6.34 -13.92
N LEU A 161 -4.56 6.57 -13.47
CA LEU A 161 -4.29 7.43 -12.32
C LEU A 161 -4.69 8.89 -12.59
N ASN A 162 -4.45 9.39 -13.80
CA ASN A 162 -4.92 10.74 -14.18
C ASN A 162 -6.44 10.85 -14.17
N ILE A 163 -7.17 9.81 -14.61
CA ILE A 163 -8.64 9.79 -14.50
C ILE A 163 -9.06 9.91 -13.04
N LEU A 164 -8.49 9.09 -12.15
CA LEU A 164 -8.81 9.11 -10.71
C LEU A 164 -8.47 10.47 -10.09
N ARG A 165 -7.28 11.01 -10.35
CA ARG A 165 -6.84 12.32 -9.85
C ARG A 165 -7.78 13.45 -10.27
N ASN A 166 -8.21 13.45 -11.52
CA ASN A 166 -9.15 14.47 -12.05
C ASN A 166 -10.54 14.38 -11.38
N HIS A 167 -10.88 13.24 -10.79
CA HIS A 167 -12.12 13.07 -10.03
C HIS A 167 -11.93 13.24 -8.51
N GLY A 168 -10.76 13.73 -8.09
CA GLY A 168 -10.52 14.12 -6.70
C GLY A 168 -9.88 13.04 -5.83
N PHE A 169 -9.43 11.92 -6.39
CA PHE A 169 -8.61 10.97 -5.65
C PHE A 169 -7.20 11.51 -5.48
N ARG A 170 -6.56 11.19 -4.36
CA ARG A 170 -5.11 11.33 -4.20
C ARG A 170 -4.42 10.08 -4.74
N ILE A 171 -3.20 10.22 -5.19
CA ILE A 171 -2.38 9.10 -5.68
C ILE A 171 -1.15 9.01 -4.79
N HIS A 172 -0.91 7.84 -4.23
CA HIS A 172 0.26 7.54 -3.42
C HIS A 172 1.13 6.52 -4.15
N LEU A 173 2.43 6.80 -4.25
CA LEU A 173 3.44 5.87 -4.75
C LEU A 173 4.05 5.14 -3.58
N ASP A 174 3.87 3.85 -3.51
CA ASP A 174 4.31 2.99 -2.41
C ASP A 174 5.60 2.22 -2.72
N ASP A 175 6.29 1.72 -1.68
CA ASP A 175 7.55 0.97 -1.75
C ASP A 175 8.67 1.71 -2.49
N PHE A 176 8.69 3.04 -2.45
CA PHE A 176 9.65 3.84 -3.22
C PHE A 176 11.10 3.58 -2.82
N GLY A 177 11.91 3.30 -3.84
CA GLY A 177 13.34 3.03 -3.70
C GLY A 177 13.70 1.55 -3.65
N THR A 178 12.72 0.64 -3.61
CA THR A 178 12.97 -0.82 -3.63
C THR A 178 13.16 -1.35 -5.05
N GLY A 179 12.72 -0.59 -6.06
CA GLY A 179 12.78 -0.94 -7.47
C GLY A 179 13.89 -0.22 -8.24
N TYR A 180 13.77 -0.24 -9.56
CA TYR A 180 14.68 0.45 -10.49
C TYR A 180 14.13 1.84 -10.88
N SER A 181 13.79 2.67 -9.90
CA SER A 181 13.27 4.01 -10.18
C SER A 181 14.21 4.82 -11.06
N SER A 182 13.76 5.18 -12.25
CA SER A 182 14.40 6.29 -12.93
C SER A 182 13.80 7.59 -12.38
N LEU A 183 14.66 8.59 -12.15
CA LEU A 183 14.24 9.91 -11.70
C LEU A 183 13.18 10.56 -12.60
N SER A 184 13.11 10.15 -13.87
CA SER A 184 12.10 10.60 -14.83
C SER A 184 10.69 10.17 -14.46
N VAL A 185 10.53 9.02 -13.80
CA VAL A 185 9.22 8.47 -13.42
C VAL A 185 8.52 9.35 -12.38
N LEU A 186 9.25 9.81 -11.36
CA LEU A 186 8.69 10.75 -10.37
C LEU A 186 8.16 12.04 -11.00
N TYR A 187 8.72 12.46 -12.14
CA TYR A 187 8.28 13.68 -12.85
C TYR A 187 7.00 13.46 -13.65
N GLU A 188 6.73 12.25 -14.08
CA GLU A 188 5.62 11.91 -14.97
C GLU A 188 4.42 11.32 -14.22
N ILE A 189 4.64 10.75 -13.02
CA ILE A 189 3.56 10.19 -12.22
C ILE A 189 2.70 11.31 -11.62
N PRO A 190 1.35 11.19 -11.66
CA PRO A 190 0.47 12.15 -11.02
C PRO A 190 0.36 11.90 -9.49
N ALA A 191 1.46 11.58 -8.82
CA ALA A 191 1.46 11.34 -7.39
C ALA A 191 1.15 12.61 -6.57
N ASN A 192 0.63 12.44 -5.39
CA ASN A 192 0.51 13.46 -4.36
C ASN A 192 1.46 13.15 -3.20
N VAL A 193 1.70 11.86 -2.95
CA VAL A 193 2.52 11.35 -1.86
C VAL A 193 3.45 10.26 -2.40
N VAL A 194 4.68 10.26 -1.90
CA VAL A 194 5.65 9.18 -2.07
C VAL A 194 5.94 8.57 -0.71
N LYS A 195 5.75 7.26 -0.55
CA LYS A 195 6.03 6.52 0.67
C LYS A 195 7.42 5.90 0.55
N ILE A 196 8.32 6.29 1.44
CA ILE A 196 9.68 5.72 1.51
C ILE A 196 9.61 4.43 2.32
N ASP A 197 9.98 3.32 1.69
CA ASP A 197 9.87 1.98 2.26
C ASP A 197 10.68 1.79 3.55
N LYS A 198 10.15 0.98 4.45
CA LYS A 198 10.76 0.62 5.74
C LYS A 198 12.21 0.15 5.63
N SER A 199 12.61 -0.54 4.56
CA SER A 199 13.98 -1.04 4.39
C SER A 199 15.04 0.06 4.38
N PHE A 200 14.65 1.30 4.10
CA PHE A 200 15.51 2.47 4.24
C PHE A 200 15.53 3.00 5.67
N THR A 201 14.38 3.01 6.33
CA THR A 201 14.24 3.47 7.71
C THR A 201 15.00 2.58 8.70
N ASP A 202 14.98 1.27 8.50
CA ASP A 202 15.72 0.29 9.28
C ASP A 202 17.25 0.55 9.24
N LYS A 203 17.73 1.21 8.19
CA LYS A 203 19.14 1.51 7.97
C LYS A 203 19.55 2.93 8.37
N VAL A 204 18.60 3.82 8.66
CA VAL A 204 18.89 5.24 8.98
C VAL A 204 19.83 5.38 10.17
N MET A 205 19.64 4.53 11.19
CA MET A 205 20.46 4.54 12.41
C MET A 205 21.76 3.75 12.28
N VAL A 206 22.02 3.12 11.11
CA VAL A 206 23.20 2.31 10.85
C VAL A 206 24.07 2.97 9.78
N ASP A 207 25.36 3.21 10.06
CA ASP A 207 26.40 3.57 9.09
C ASP A 207 26.15 4.81 8.20
N ASN A 208 25.76 5.98 8.76
CA ASN A 208 25.55 7.23 8.01
C ASN A 208 24.53 7.14 6.86
N LYS A 209 23.67 6.13 6.81
CA LYS A 209 22.66 5.99 5.75
C LYS A 209 21.52 7.00 5.89
N GLY A 210 21.39 7.67 7.01
CA GLY A 210 20.48 8.80 7.19
C GLY A 210 20.69 9.91 6.16
N GLU A 211 21.95 10.20 5.78
CA GLU A 211 22.25 11.16 4.71
C GLU A 211 21.63 10.73 3.37
N PHE A 212 21.67 9.44 3.02
CA PHE A 212 21.06 8.93 1.80
C PHE A 212 19.54 9.16 1.80
N VAL A 213 18.86 8.83 2.90
CA VAL A 213 17.41 9.05 3.05
C VAL A 213 17.09 10.55 2.99
N SER A 214 17.92 11.39 3.62
CA SER A 214 17.77 12.85 3.55
C SER A 214 17.91 13.38 2.12
N GLN A 215 18.85 12.91 1.33
CA GLN A 215 19.01 13.29 -0.07
C GLN A 215 17.83 12.81 -0.94
N MET A 216 17.35 11.58 -0.70
CA MET A 216 16.15 11.06 -1.34
C MET A 216 14.95 11.96 -1.06
N GLY A 217 14.75 12.38 0.20
CA GLY A 217 13.69 13.30 0.58
C GLY A 217 13.80 14.66 -0.13
N LYS A 218 15.00 15.23 -0.23
CA LYS A 218 15.20 16.48 -1.01
C LYS A 218 14.81 16.32 -2.47
N PHE A 219 15.13 15.17 -3.04
CA PHE A 219 14.80 14.87 -4.41
C PHE A 219 13.28 14.75 -4.64
N ILE A 220 12.56 14.01 -3.78
CA ILE A 220 11.10 13.86 -3.86
C ILE A 220 10.42 15.22 -3.71
N ARG A 221 10.85 16.05 -2.75
CA ARG A 221 10.33 17.41 -2.56
C ARG A 221 10.57 18.33 -3.78
N ALA A 222 11.66 18.12 -4.51
CA ALA A 222 11.91 18.88 -5.75
C ALA A 222 10.87 18.55 -6.85
N ALA A 223 10.26 17.35 -6.81
CA ALA A 223 9.12 16.98 -7.65
C ALA A 223 7.78 17.53 -7.12
N LYS A 224 7.78 18.20 -5.96
CA LYS A 224 6.61 18.79 -5.27
C LYS A 224 5.64 17.75 -4.68
N GLU A 225 6.15 16.58 -4.34
CA GLU A 225 5.37 15.52 -3.71
C GLU A 225 5.55 15.57 -2.18
N GLU A 226 4.49 15.23 -1.44
CA GLU A 226 4.54 14.97 0.00
C GLU A 226 5.26 13.65 0.26
N ILE A 227 5.86 13.50 1.45
CA ILE A 227 6.63 12.30 1.79
C ILE A 227 6.08 11.68 3.05
N VAL A 228 5.77 10.39 2.99
CA VAL A 228 5.53 9.54 4.17
C VAL A 228 6.73 8.62 4.33
N VAL A 229 7.33 8.54 5.50
CA VAL A 229 8.42 7.61 5.81
C VAL A 229 7.85 6.46 6.62
N GLU A 230 8.03 5.24 6.11
CA GLU A 230 7.47 4.04 6.71
C GLU A 230 8.42 3.38 7.72
N GLY A 231 7.85 2.52 8.57
CA GLY A 231 8.60 1.70 9.51
C GLY A 231 9.21 2.48 10.67
N ILE A 232 8.54 3.54 11.12
CA ILE A 232 8.96 4.27 12.32
C ILE A 232 8.59 3.47 13.56
N GLU A 233 9.60 2.91 14.23
CA GLU A 233 9.44 2.03 15.40
C GLU A 233 10.03 2.63 16.68
N THR A 234 10.96 3.63 16.55
CA THR A 234 11.64 4.22 17.68
C THR A 234 11.56 5.75 17.68
N GLU A 235 11.74 6.33 18.86
CA GLU A 235 11.77 7.78 19.05
C GLU A 235 12.98 8.44 18.33
N GLU A 236 14.09 7.73 18.22
CA GLU A 236 15.26 8.20 17.48
C GLU A 236 14.96 8.35 15.98
N GLN A 237 14.21 7.39 15.42
CA GLN A 237 13.76 7.48 14.02
C GLN A 237 12.81 8.67 13.83
N ARG A 238 11.88 8.90 14.77
CA ARG A 238 10.99 10.07 14.73
C ARG A 238 11.78 11.38 14.77
N GLN A 239 12.76 11.51 15.66
CA GLN A 239 13.64 12.69 15.76
C GLN A 239 14.48 12.89 14.49
N PHE A 240 14.87 11.77 13.84
CA PHE A 240 15.53 11.86 12.53
C PHE A 240 14.60 12.51 11.48
N LEU A 241 13.33 12.12 11.42
CA LEU A 241 12.36 12.73 10.51
C LEU A 241 12.28 14.23 10.73
N GLU A 242 12.04 14.65 11.97
CA GLU A 242 11.92 16.08 12.36
C GLU A 242 13.16 16.87 11.96
N SER A 243 14.36 16.37 12.31
CA SER A 243 15.62 17.07 12.08
C SER A 243 16.00 17.19 10.60
N HIS A 244 15.44 16.33 9.72
CA HIS A 244 15.68 16.34 8.28
C HIS A 244 14.50 16.88 7.47
N GLY A 245 13.48 17.42 8.16
CA GLY A 245 12.34 18.10 7.55
C GLY A 245 11.38 17.13 6.84
N PHE A 246 11.29 15.87 7.30
CA PHE A 246 10.20 15.00 6.91
C PHE A 246 8.97 15.30 7.75
N GLU A 247 7.84 15.45 7.12
CA GLU A 247 6.60 15.89 7.78
C GLU A 247 5.79 14.71 8.27
N TYR A 248 5.76 13.59 7.51
CA TYR A 248 4.88 12.46 7.82
C TYR A 248 5.67 11.18 8.06
N GLY A 249 5.23 10.42 9.07
CA GLY A 249 5.73 9.10 9.42
C GLY A 249 4.62 8.10 9.66
N GLN A 250 4.90 6.82 9.38
CA GLN A 250 4.01 5.70 9.64
C GLN A 250 4.80 4.56 10.27
N GLY A 251 4.26 3.89 11.28
CA GLY A 251 4.91 2.75 11.92
C GLY A 251 4.45 2.49 13.33
N TYR A 252 5.00 1.44 13.94
CA TYR A 252 4.58 0.92 15.24
C TYR A 252 4.86 1.85 16.44
N LEU A 253 5.66 2.91 16.24
CA LEU A 253 5.81 3.94 17.26
C LEU A 253 4.50 4.70 17.49
N PHE A 254 3.71 4.91 16.44
CA PHE A 254 2.49 5.70 16.51
C PHE A 254 1.26 4.83 16.81
N ASP A 255 1.14 3.67 16.16
CA ASP A 255 0.09 2.68 16.44
C ASP A 255 0.43 1.32 15.79
N ARG A 256 -0.20 0.24 16.30
CA ARG A 256 0.00 -1.15 15.86
C ARG A 256 -1.26 -1.75 15.28
#